data_c42101b38a3ee27db6e26e326d819188
#
_entry.id   c42101b38a3ee27db6e26e326d819188
#
_cell.length_a   1.000
_cell.length_b   1.000
_cell.length_c   1.000
_cell.angle_alpha   90.00
_cell.angle_beta   90.00
_cell.angle_gamma   90.00
#
_symmetry.space_group_name_H-M   'P 1'
#
loop_
_entity.id
_entity.type
_entity.pdbx_description
1 polymer ?
#
loop_
_entity_poly.entity_id
_entity_poly.type
_entity_poly.pdbx_seq_one_letter_code
_entity_poly.pdbx_strand_id
1 'polypeptide(L)' 'MPYWEVILDDDKEILGRYNQEYFTEQKIGEIIKKLYEQQIKQGHDLSIRLSKND' A
#
# COMPACT_ATOMS: atom_id res chain seq x y z
N MET A 1 11.04 -12.45 -2.92
CA MET A 1 10.00 -12.15 -3.89
C MET A 1 9.54 -10.71 -3.79
N PRO A 2 9.26 -10.06 -4.91
CA PRO A 2 8.80 -8.67 -4.84
C PRO A 2 7.36 -8.58 -4.32
N TYR A 3 7.11 -7.54 -3.57
CA TYR A 3 5.76 -7.30 -3.05
C TYR A 3 5.52 -5.80 -2.91
N TRP A 4 4.24 -5.44 -2.92
CA TRP A 4 3.82 -4.07 -2.73
C TRP A 4 3.66 -3.77 -1.25
N GLU A 5 4.15 -2.63 -0.83
CA GLU A 5 3.95 -2.15 0.54
C GLU A 5 3.09 -0.90 0.51
N VAL A 6 2.07 -0.89 1.33
CA VAL A 6 1.24 0.31 1.54
C VAL A 6 1.81 1.04 2.75
N ILE A 7 2.25 2.26 2.54
CA ILE A 7 3.00 3.01 3.54
C ILE A 7 2.21 4.23 3.99
N LEU A 8 2.16 4.43 5.29
CA LEU A 8 1.48 5.56 5.90
C LEU A 8 2.49 6.66 6.24
N ASP A 9 2.16 7.89 5.84
CA ASP A 9 2.90 9.09 6.24
C ASP A 9 4.41 9.00 6.03
N ASP A 10 4.83 8.71 4.79
CA ASP A 10 6.24 8.71 4.41
C ASP A 10 7.11 7.80 5.29
N ASP A 11 6.89 6.51 5.20
CA ASP A 11 7.68 5.48 5.88
C ASP A 11 7.52 5.41 7.39
N LYS A 12 6.49 6.03 7.94
CA LYS A 12 6.25 5.89 9.37
C LYS A 12 5.69 4.53 9.73
N GLU A 13 4.84 3.99 8.88
CA GLU A 13 4.22 2.71 9.19
C GLU A 13 3.85 1.98 7.92
N ILE A 14 4.09 0.68 7.91
CA ILE A 14 3.67 -0.17 6.79
C ILE A 14 2.32 -0.77 7.16
N LEU A 15 1.28 -0.42 6.40
CA LEU A 15 -0.08 -0.86 6.68
C LEU A 15 -0.36 -2.24 6.13
N GLY A 16 0.30 -2.63 5.06
CA GLY A 16 0.07 -3.94 4.48
C GLY A 16 1.08 -4.28 3.41
N ARG A 17 1.19 -5.56 3.11
CA ARG A 17 2.06 -6.07 2.06
C ARG A 17 1.26 -6.99 1.16
N TYR A 18 1.47 -6.86 -0.15
CA TYR A 18 0.72 -7.62 -1.14
C TYR A 18 1.68 -8.18 -2.17
N ASN A 19 1.56 -9.47 -2.45
CA ASN A 19 2.44 -10.14 -3.41
C ASN A 19 2.22 -9.59 -4.81
N GLN A 20 3.31 -9.19 -5.46
CA GLN A 20 3.24 -8.62 -6.80
C GLN A 20 2.68 -9.60 -7.83
N GLU A 21 2.85 -10.89 -7.61
CA GLU A 21 2.34 -11.88 -8.54
C GLU A 21 0.81 -11.90 -8.62
N TYR A 22 0.16 -11.54 -7.53
CA TYR A 22 -1.30 -11.60 -7.45
C TYR A 22 -1.95 -10.24 -7.50
N PHE A 23 -1.20 -9.19 -7.27
CA PHE A 23 -1.74 -7.83 -7.21
C PHE A 23 -0.97 -6.90 -8.12
N THR A 24 -1.66 -6.29 -9.07
CA THR A 24 -1.06 -5.26 -9.89
C THR A 24 -1.11 -3.93 -9.15
N GLU A 25 -0.35 -2.95 -9.64
CA GLU A 25 -0.37 -1.63 -9.05
C GLU A 25 -1.79 -1.05 -9.07
N GLN A 26 -2.53 -1.31 -10.14
CA GLN A 26 -3.89 -0.83 -10.26
C GLN A 26 -4.79 -1.47 -9.18
N LYS A 27 -4.63 -2.75 -8.95
CA LYS A 27 -5.41 -3.43 -7.89
C LYS A 27 -5.08 -2.89 -6.51
N ILE A 28 -3.81 -2.60 -6.26
CA ILE A 28 -3.41 -2.03 -4.98
C ILE A 28 -4.07 -0.66 -4.80
N GLY A 29 -4.14 0.14 -5.85
CA GLY A 29 -4.82 1.42 -5.79
C GLY A 29 -6.29 1.28 -5.39
N GLU A 30 -6.97 0.26 -5.93
CA GLU A 30 -8.35 0.01 -5.57
C GLU A 30 -8.49 -0.46 -4.13
N ILE A 31 -7.58 -1.30 -3.67
CA ILE A 31 -7.57 -1.77 -2.28
C ILE A 31 -7.41 -0.59 -1.34
N ILE A 32 -6.51 0.31 -1.65
CA ILE A 32 -6.28 1.49 -0.83
C ILE A 32 -7.55 2.32 -0.72
N LYS A 33 -8.25 2.51 -1.81
CA LYS A 33 -9.49 3.28 -1.80
C LYS A 33 -10.56 2.65 -0.92
N LYS A 34 -10.59 1.32 -0.87
CA LYS A 34 -11.63 0.61 -0.13
C LYS A 34 -11.26 0.34 1.32
N LEU A 35 -10.05 -0.15 1.55
CA LEU A 35 -9.65 -0.57 2.90
C LEU A 35 -9.08 0.57 3.73
N TYR A 36 -8.42 1.51 3.09
CA TYR A 36 -7.73 2.59 3.80
C TYR A 36 -8.41 3.94 3.58
N GLU A 37 -9.69 3.91 3.22
CA GLU A 37 -10.44 5.13 2.99
C GLU A 37 -10.47 6.02 4.22
N GLN A 38 -10.60 5.43 5.40
CA GLN A 38 -10.68 6.20 6.62
C GLN A 38 -9.38 6.96 6.90
N GLN A 39 -8.24 6.33 6.66
CA GLN A 39 -6.97 6.99 6.82
C GLN A 39 -6.86 8.20 5.89
N ILE A 40 -7.34 8.06 4.67
CA ILE A 40 -7.33 9.16 3.71
C ILE A 40 -8.22 10.31 4.21
N LYS A 41 -9.39 9.96 4.73
CA LYS A 41 -10.32 10.97 5.25
C LYS A 41 -9.77 11.68 6.48
N GLN A 42 -8.93 11.01 7.23
CA GLN A 42 -8.30 11.60 8.41
C GLN A 42 -7.11 12.48 8.07
N GLY A 43 -6.75 12.56 6.79
CA GLY A 43 -5.67 13.42 6.34
C GLY A 43 -4.32 12.75 6.28
N HIS A 44 -4.26 11.44 6.40
CA HIS A 44 -3.00 10.71 6.26
C HIS A 44 -2.63 10.55 4.79
N ASP A 45 -1.35 10.58 4.53
CA ASP A 45 -0.81 10.31 3.21
C ASP A 45 -0.53 8.82 3.06
N LEU A 46 -1.01 8.24 1.96
CA LEU A 46 -0.74 6.85 1.65
C LEU A 46 0.08 6.76 0.38
N SER A 47 1.06 5.90 0.39
CA SER A 47 1.87 5.66 -0.78
C SER A 47 2.09 4.17 -0.97
N ILE A 48 2.51 3.80 -2.18
CA ILE A 48 2.79 2.42 -2.54
C ILE A 48 4.25 2.33 -2.93
N ARG A 49 4.92 1.32 -2.40
CA ARG A 49 6.31 1.08 -2.75
C ARG A 49 6.49 -0.39 -3.13
N LEU A 50 7.25 -0.63 -4.19
CA LEU A 50 7.61 -1.99 -4.57
C LEU A 50 8.88 -2.38 -3.84
N SER A 51 8.77 -3.41 -3.02
CA SER A 51 9.91 -3.94 -2.30
C SER A 51 10.36 -5.23 -2.97
N LYS A 52 11.65 -5.36 -3.17
CA LYS A 52 12.24 -6.58 -3.74
C LYS A 52 12.92 -7.42 -2.68
N ASN A 53 12.59 -7.19 -1.46
CA ASN A 53 13.20 -7.90 -0.36
C ASN A 53 12.70 -9.35 -0.31
N ASP A 54 13.59 -10.26 -0.11
CA ASP A 54 13.25 -11.67 -0.03
C ASP A 54 12.83 -12.07 1.37
#